data_6d714af73a4542e6a127009d5d9d25ce
#
_entry.id   6d714af73a4542e6a127009d5d9d25ce
#
_cell.length_a   1.000
_cell.length_b   1.000
_cell.length_c   1.000
_cell.angle_alpha   90.00
_cell.angle_beta   90.00
_cell.angle_gamma   90.00
#
_symmetry.space_group_name_H-M   'P 1'
#
loop_
_entity.id
_entity.type
_entity.pdbx_description
1 polymer ?
#
loop_
_entity_poly.entity_id
_entity_poly.type
_entity_poly.pdbx_seq_one_letter_code
_entity_poly.pdbx_strand_id
1 'polypeptide(L)'
;MGETIYLDFPSVGATENIMMAAVFAEGTTYIENAAEEPEIVDLANFLNKMGAKIKGAGTDTIRIEGVKSLGGAKHTVIPDRIEAGTFMLAAAITKGAVHICNVLPDHLKPVIAKLRECGVRIEVGDGDMIVRGNLGPQYALSLIHI
;
A
#
# COMPACT_ATOMS: atom_id res chain seq x y z
N MET A 1 16.07 -11.05 20.71
CA MET A 1 14.82 -11.30 21.45
C MET A 1 13.71 -10.45 20.86
N GLY A 2 12.47 -10.93 20.92
CA GLY A 2 11.32 -10.13 20.51
C GLY A 2 11.10 -8.98 21.51
N GLU A 3 10.66 -7.84 20.97
CA GLU A 3 10.48 -6.57 21.70
C GLU A 3 9.25 -5.84 21.15
N THR A 4 8.74 -4.87 21.90
CA THR A 4 7.77 -3.92 21.40
C THR A 4 8.51 -2.71 20.83
N ILE A 5 8.25 -2.40 19.56
CA ILE A 5 8.87 -1.30 18.83
C ILE A 5 7.77 -0.32 18.47
N TYR A 6 7.82 0.88 19.02
CA TYR A 6 6.92 1.98 18.65
C TYR A 6 7.59 2.85 17.59
N LEU A 7 6.88 3.11 16.48
CA LEU A 7 7.34 4.01 15.44
C LEU A 7 6.85 5.44 15.73
N ASP A 8 7.74 6.43 15.71
CA ASP A 8 7.37 7.84 15.93
C ASP A 8 6.35 8.35 14.91
N PHE A 9 6.36 7.78 13.70
CA PHE A 9 5.34 7.96 12.67
C PHE A 9 5.21 6.68 11.83
N PRO A 10 4.03 6.42 11.23
CA PRO A 10 3.83 5.23 10.42
C PRO A 10 4.66 5.31 9.12
N SER A 11 5.78 4.61 9.11
CA SER A 11 6.71 4.53 7.97
C SER A 11 6.61 3.16 7.31
N VAL A 12 6.26 3.14 6.02
CA VAL A 12 6.20 1.91 5.22
C VAL A 12 7.54 1.18 5.25
N GLY A 13 8.63 1.86 4.87
CA GLY A 13 9.95 1.25 4.81
C GLY A 13 10.46 0.75 6.19
N ALA A 14 10.18 1.47 7.28
CA ALA A 14 10.53 1.01 8.62
C ALA A 14 9.72 -0.24 9.00
N THR A 15 8.41 -0.23 8.77
CA THR A 15 7.52 -1.36 9.05
C THR A 15 7.95 -2.62 8.30
N GLU A 16 8.25 -2.52 7.00
CA GLU A 16 8.70 -3.63 6.18
C GLU A 16 10.03 -4.21 6.66
N ASN A 17 11.03 -3.35 6.89
CA ASN A 17 12.35 -3.80 7.34
C ASN A 17 12.30 -4.46 8.72
N ILE A 18 11.57 -3.88 9.67
CA ILE A 18 11.41 -4.46 11.00
C ILE A 18 10.64 -5.77 10.90
N MET A 19 9.57 -5.84 10.11
CA MET A 19 8.79 -7.06 9.90
C MET A 19 9.67 -8.20 9.39
N MET A 20 10.48 -7.98 8.35
CA MET A 20 11.38 -8.98 7.80
C MET A 20 12.44 -9.44 8.81
N ALA A 21 13.02 -8.52 9.56
CA ALA A 21 14.00 -8.85 10.59
C ALA A 21 13.38 -9.62 11.77
N ALA A 22 12.19 -9.21 12.21
CA ALA A 22 11.49 -9.79 13.35
C ALA A 22 11.04 -11.23 13.12
N VAL A 23 10.85 -11.65 11.86
CA VAL A 23 10.51 -13.06 11.52
C VAL A 23 11.52 -14.05 12.11
N PHE A 24 12.79 -13.68 12.25
CA PHE A 24 13.84 -14.55 12.80
C PHE A 24 14.21 -14.19 14.24
N ALA A 25 13.57 -13.21 14.87
CA ALA A 25 13.83 -12.85 16.26
C ALA A 25 13.25 -13.90 17.22
N GLU A 26 14.00 -14.28 18.24
CA GLU A 26 13.48 -15.19 19.28
C GLU A 26 12.38 -14.51 20.08
N GLY A 27 11.23 -15.17 20.21
CA GLY A 27 10.07 -14.67 20.94
C GLY A 27 9.05 -13.95 20.05
N THR A 28 8.38 -12.96 20.60
CA THR A 28 7.34 -12.20 19.90
C THR A 28 7.73 -10.72 19.82
N THR A 29 7.67 -10.16 18.62
CA THR A 29 7.86 -8.73 18.36
C THR A 29 6.51 -8.08 18.09
N TYR A 30 6.29 -6.89 18.65
CA TYR A 30 5.17 -6.02 18.31
C TYR A 30 5.71 -4.77 17.63
N ILE A 31 5.11 -4.38 16.51
CA ILE A 31 5.33 -3.08 15.88
C ILE A 31 4.08 -2.26 16.13
N GLU A 32 4.20 -1.19 16.88
CA GLU A 32 3.10 -0.25 17.19
C GLU A 32 3.26 1.02 16.35
N ASN A 33 2.15 1.65 16.01
CA ASN A 33 2.06 2.76 15.07
C ASN A 33 2.66 2.37 13.69
N ALA A 34 2.40 1.13 13.27
CA ALA A 34 2.86 0.57 12.01
C ALA A 34 2.14 1.22 10.83
N ALA A 35 2.78 1.17 9.66
CA ALA A 35 2.14 1.53 8.40
C ALA A 35 1.04 0.50 8.04
N GLU A 36 -0.09 0.98 7.51
CA GLU A 36 -1.28 0.15 7.22
C GLU A 36 -1.49 -0.09 5.72
N GLU A 37 -0.58 0.41 4.88
CA GLU A 37 -0.69 0.38 3.43
C GLU A 37 -0.79 -1.05 2.88
N PRO A 38 -1.44 -1.23 1.71
CA PRO A 38 -1.65 -2.56 1.11
C PRO A 38 -0.37 -3.36 0.89
N GLU A 39 0.74 -2.72 0.60
CA GLU A 39 2.06 -3.37 0.43
C GLU A 39 2.55 -4.03 1.71
N ILE A 40 2.22 -3.48 2.90
CA ILE A 40 2.53 -4.11 4.20
C ILE A 40 1.75 -5.42 4.36
N VAL A 41 0.47 -5.41 3.96
CA VAL A 41 -0.38 -6.61 3.99
C VAL A 41 0.14 -7.65 3.01
N ASP A 42 0.55 -7.24 1.81
CA ASP A 42 1.07 -8.12 0.77
C ASP A 42 2.37 -8.80 1.21
N LEU A 43 3.31 -8.03 1.79
CA LEU A 43 4.56 -8.56 2.37
C LEU A 43 4.29 -9.56 3.49
N ALA A 44 3.39 -9.23 4.42
CA ALA A 44 3.02 -10.14 5.51
C ALA A 44 2.41 -11.44 4.98
N ASN A 45 1.55 -11.36 3.97
CA ASN A 45 0.97 -12.52 3.29
C ASN A 45 2.04 -13.38 2.61
N PHE A 46 3.00 -12.76 1.94
CA PHE A 46 4.12 -13.49 1.34
C PHE A 46 4.97 -14.18 2.39
N LEU A 47 5.39 -13.48 3.45
CA LEU A 47 6.17 -14.07 4.54
C LEU A 47 5.41 -15.21 5.24
N ASN A 48 4.12 -15.05 5.48
CA ASN A 48 3.28 -16.10 6.08
C ASN A 48 3.19 -17.35 5.18
N LYS A 49 3.11 -17.18 3.84
CA LYS A 49 3.20 -18.32 2.90
C LYS A 49 4.54 -19.02 2.98
N MET A 50 5.62 -18.33 3.32
CA MET A 50 6.95 -18.90 3.53
C MET A 50 7.07 -19.60 4.90
N GLY A 51 6.09 -19.45 5.79
CA GLY A 51 6.07 -20.07 7.11
C GLY A 51 6.28 -19.10 8.28
N ALA A 52 6.30 -17.78 8.04
CA ALA A 52 6.27 -16.80 9.11
C ALA A 52 4.93 -16.81 9.88
N LYS A 53 4.92 -16.15 11.02
CA LYS A 53 3.73 -16.03 11.89
C LYS A 53 3.45 -14.55 12.19
N ILE A 54 2.88 -13.86 11.21
CA ILE A 54 2.58 -12.42 11.26
C ILE A 54 1.07 -12.23 11.32
N LYS A 55 0.60 -11.38 12.23
CA LYS A 55 -0.80 -10.98 12.39
C LYS A 55 -0.90 -9.46 12.56
N GLY A 56 -2.04 -8.88 12.17
CA GLY A 56 -2.31 -7.45 12.34
C GLY A 56 -1.76 -6.58 11.22
N ALA A 57 -1.14 -7.11 10.16
CA ALA A 57 -0.76 -6.31 8.99
C ALA A 57 -1.99 -5.63 8.38
N GLY A 58 -1.88 -4.32 8.10
CA GLY A 58 -3.00 -3.47 7.69
C GLY A 58 -3.77 -2.84 8.86
N THR A 59 -3.22 -2.95 10.08
CA THR A 59 -3.65 -2.21 11.26
C THR A 59 -2.44 -1.52 11.89
N ASP A 60 -2.68 -0.63 12.84
CA ASP A 60 -1.64 0.13 13.56
C ASP A 60 -0.69 -0.75 14.39
N THR A 61 -1.06 -2.00 14.64
CA THR A 61 -0.27 -2.92 15.47
C THR A 61 -0.06 -4.26 14.77
N ILE A 62 1.21 -4.61 14.53
CA ILE A 62 1.62 -5.86 13.90
C ILE A 62 2.31 -6.74 14.94
N ARG A 63 1.83 -7.99 15.09
CA ARG A 63 2.43 -9.01 15.94
C ARG A 63 3.17 -10.04 15.09
N ILE A 64 4.43 -10.29 15.43
CA ILE A 64 5.30 -11.23 14.73
C ILE A 64 5.87 -12.22 15.74
N GLU A 65 5.60 -13.51 15.54
CA GLU A 65 6.21 -14.59 16.33
C GLU A 65 7.37 -15.18 15.52
N GLY A 66 8.57 -15.14 16.11
CA GLY A 66 9.79 -15.57 15.45
C GLY A 66 9.79 -17.05 15.09
N VAL A 67 10.40 -17.38 13.95
CA VAL A 67 10.54 -18.74 13.44
C VAL A 67 12.02 -19.06 13.16
N LYS A 68 12.37 -20.35 13.19
CA LYS A 68 13.77 -20.77 12.96
C LYS A 68 14.17 -20.73 11.48
N SER A 69 13.22 -20.89 10.59
CA SER A 69 13.47 -20.92 9.14
C SER A 69 12.21 -20.59 8.35
N LEU A 70 12.39 -20.09 7.15
CA LEU A 70 11.36 -19.93 6.14
C LEU A 70 11.57 -20.88 4.98
N GLY A 71 10.49 -21.33 4.35
CA GLY A 71 10.50 -22.11 3.12
C GLY A 71 10.35 -21.25 1.87
N GLY A 72 10.37 -21.87 0.68
CA GLY A 72 10.00 -21.19 -0.57
C GLY A 72 8.47 -21.06 -0.70
N ALA A 73 8.01 -20.00 -1.36
CA ALA A 73 6.59 -19.81 -1.65
C ALA A 73 6.37 -19.21 -3.04
N LYS A 74 5.21 -19.54 -3.64
CA LYS A 74 4.73 -18.83 -4.82
C LYS A 74 3.83 -17.68 -4.36
N HIS A 75 4.11 -16.47 -4.83
CA HIS A 75 3.34 -15.28 -4.52
C HIS A 75 3.26 -14.39 -5.76
N THR A 76 2.09 -13.84 -5.98
CA THR A 76 1.88 -12.78 -6.97
C THR A 76 1.79 -11.47 -6.21
N VAL A 77 2.73 -10.58 -6.48
CA VAL A 77 2.76 -9.24 -5.87
C VAL A 77 1.56 -8.44 -6.35
N ILE A 78 0.96 -7.68 -5.46
CA ILE A 78 -0.15 -6.78 -5.81
C ILE A 78 0.32 -5.69 -6.78
N PRO A 79 -0.58 -5.15 -7.63
CA PRO A 79 -0.26 -4.01 -8.50
C PRO A 79 0.20 -2.78 -7.69
N ASP A 80 1.20 -2.08 -8.22
CA ASP A 80 1.72 -0.87 -7.60
C ASP A 80 0.72 0.30 -7.71
N ARG A 81 0.14 0.70 -6.59
CA ARG A 81 -0.79 1.83 -6.50
C ARG A 81 -0.11 3.18 -6.76
N ILE A 82 1.17 3.30 -6.44
CA ILE A 82 1.93 4.55 -6.63
C ILE A 82 2.19 4.77 -8.12
N GLU A 83 2.58 3.73 -8.84
CA GLU A 83 2.73 3.77 -10.29
C GLU A 83 1.40 4.14 -10.96
N ALA A 84 0.32 3.43 -10.63
CA ALA A 84 -1.00 3.70 -11.16
C ALA A 84 -1.45 5.14 -10.88
N GLY A 85 -1.32 5.62 -9.64
CA GLY A 85 -1.63 7.00 -9.25
C GLY A 85 -0.82 8.03 -10.03
N THR A 86 0.45 7.75 -10.28
CA THR A 86 1.33 8.61 -11.08
C THR A 86 0.82 8.76 -12.51
N PHE A 87 0.42 7.69 -13.18
CA PHE A 87 -0.16 7.75 -14.52
C PHE A 87 -1.53 8.42 -14.54
N MET A 88 -2.35 8.27 -13.49
CA MET A 88 -3.60 9.01 -13.34
C MET A 88 -3.35 10.53 -13.30
N LEU A 89 -2.37 10.97 -12.52
CA LEU A 89 -1.98 12.38 -12.43
C LEU A 89 -1.39 12.88 -13.75
N ALA A 90 -0.58 12.06 -14.42
CA ALA A 90 -0.03 12.41 -15.74
C ALA A 90 -1.15 12.64 -16.76
N ALA A 91 -2.15 11.77 -16.83
CA ALA A 91 -3.33 11.95 -17.69
C ALA A 91 -4.09 13.24 -17.36
N ALA A 92 -4.26 13.53 -16.07
CA ALA A 92 -4.97 14.73 -15.61
C ALA A 92 -4.23 16.02 -16.04
N ILE A 93 -2.92 16.12 -15.79
CA ILE A 93 -2.14 17.33 -16.05
C ILE A 93 -1.91 17.59 -17.54
N THR A 94 -1.77 16.53 -18.34
CA THR A 94 -1.57 16.61 -19.79
C THR A 94 -2.88 16.75 -20.56
N LYS A 95 -4.02 16.69 -19.87
CA LYS A 95 -5.37 16.64 -20.50
C LYS A 95 -5.53 15.47 -21.47
N GLY A 96 -4.78 14.40 -21.22
CA GLY A 96 -4.77 13.18 -22.02
C GLY A 96 -5.79 12.16 -21.56
N ALA A 97 -5.72 10.98 -22.16
CA ALA A 97 -6.49 9.82 -21.76
C ALA A 97 -5.55 8.61 -21.61
N VAL A 98 -5.68 7.89 -20.49
CA VAL A 98 -4.88 6.69 -20.21
C VAL A 98 -5.82 5.57 -19.76
N HIS A 99 -5.60 4.38 -20.29
CA HIS A 99 -6.19 3.14 -19.79
C HIS A 99 -5.14 2.42 -18.95
N ILE A 100 -5.41 2.26 -17.66
CA ILE A 100 -4.53 1.61 -16.69
C ILE A 100 -5.09 0.23 -16.43
N CYS A 101 -4.33 -0.79 -16.80
CA CYS A 101 -4.69 -2.19 -16.63
C CYS A 101 -3.98 -2.79 -15.41
N ASN A 102 -4.52 -3.89 -14.89
CA ASN A 102 -3.98 -4.59 -13.73
C ASN A 102 -3.80 -3.65 -12.54
N VAL A 103 -4.88 -3.05 -12.08
CA VAL A 103 -4.92 -2.12 -10.96
C VAL A 103 -6.00 -2.54 -9.96
N LEU A 104 -5.78 -2.24 -8.69
CA LEU A 104 -6.77 -2.41 -7.63
C LEU A 104 -7.36 -1.05 -7.26
N PRO A 105 -8.54 -0.68 -7.77
CA PRO A 105 -9.14 0.64 -7.54
C PRO A 105 -9.33 0.96 -6.05
N ASP A 106 -9.56 -0.06 -5.23
CA ASP A 106 -9.73 0.10 -3.79
C ASP A 106 -8.50 0.70 -3.09
N HIS A 107 -7.30 0.43 -3.62
CA HIS A 107 -6.05 1.00 -3.10
C HIS A 107 -5.84 2.46 -3.52
N LEU A 108 -6.66 2.98 -4.43
CA LEU A 108 -6.56 4.31 -5.02
C LEU A 108 -7.73 5.23 -4.68
N LYS A 109 -8.65 4.79 -3.83
CA LYS A 109 -9.87 5.56 -3.47
C LYS A 109 -9.59 7.04 -3.14
N PRO A 110 -8.59 7.40 -2.31
CA PRO A 110 -8.30 8.80 -2.01
C PRO A 110 -7.87 9.60 -3.24
N VAL A 111 -7.01 9.00 -4.08
CA VAL A 111 -6.52 9.63 -5.32
C VAL A 111 -7.66 9.82 -6.31
N ILE A 112 -8.49 8.79 -6.50
CA ILE A 112 -9.67 8.83 -7.38
C ILE A 112 -10.63 9.95 -6.93
N ALA A 113 -10.91 10.02 -5.62
CA ALA A 113 -11.79 11.05 -5.08
C ALA A 113 -11.26 12.46 -5.37
N LYS A 114 -9.97 12.71 -5.08
CA LYS A 114 -9.35 14.02 -5.31
C LYS A 114 -9.28 14.42 -6.78
N LEU A 115 -8.95 13.49 -7.66
CA LEU A 115 -8.94 13.75 -9.10
C LEU A 115 -10.35 14.04 -9.65
N ARG A 116 -11.37 13.35 -9.15
CA ARG A 116 -12.77 13.65 -9.51
C ARG A 116 -13.20 15.04 -9.03
N GLU A 117 -12.80 15.45 -7.82
CA GLU A 117 -13.00 16.83 -7.34
C GLU A 117 -12.33 17.87 -8.25
N CYS A 118 -11.17 17.54 -8.85
CA CYS A 118 -10.48 18.36 -9.84
C CYS A 118 -11.17 18.35 -11.24
N GLY A 119 -12.29 17.63 -11.40
CA GLY A 119 -13.01 17.54 -12.66
C GLY A 119 -12.48 16.47 -13.64
N VAL A 120 -11.56 15.61 -13.19
CA VAL A 120 -11.04 14.50 -14.00
C VAL A 120 -12.11 13.41 -14.10
N ARG A 121 -12.34 12.89 -15.29
CA ARG A 121 -13.27 11.76 -15.50
C ARG A 121 -12.53 10.45 -15.29
N ILE A 122 -13.03 9.63 -14.36
CA ILE A 122 -12.44 8.33 -14.03
C ILE A 122 -13.54 7.28 -14.08
N GLU A 123 -13.42 6.36 -15.02
CA GLU A 123 -14.24 5.18 -15.18
C GLU A 123 -13.47 4.01 -14.54
N VAL A 124 -14.09 3.34 -13.57
CA VAL A 124 -13.51 2.22 -12.85
C VAL A 124 -14.14 0.94 -13.32
N GLY A 125 -13.33 0.02 -13.82
CA GLY A 125 -13.69 -1.33 -14.22
C GLY A 125 -13.28 -2.39 -13.20
N ASP A 126 -13.35 -3.64 -13.59
CA ASP A 126 -12.90 -4.79 -12.78
C ASP A 126 -11.41 -5.06 -13.07
N GLY A 127 -10.55 -4.46 -12.27
CA GLY A 127 -9.10 -4.57 -12.42
C GLY A 127 -8.48 -3.62 -13.44
N ASP A 128 -9.22 -2.63 -13.92
CA ASP A 128 -8.73 -1.59 -14.81
C ASP A 128 -9.41 -0.24 -14.55
N MET A 129 -8.84 0.83 -15.09
CA MET A 129 -9.41 2.18 -15.04
C MET A 129 -9.10 2.98 -16.29
N ILE A 130 -10.07 3.80 -16.73
CA ILE A 130 -9.86 4.79 -17.79
C ILE A 130 -9.89 6.17 -17.13
N VAL A 131 -8.80 6.90 -17.28
CA VAL A 131 -8.64 8.26 -16.75
C VAL A 131 -8.58 9.23 -17.93
N ARG A 132 -9.43 10.26 -17.91
CA ARG A 132 -9.49 11.31 -18.94
C ARG A 132 -9.32 12.68 -18.29
N GLY A 133 -8.23 13.34 -18.59
CA GLY A 133 -7.98 14.73 -18.17
C GLY A 133 -9.03 15.66 -18.79
N ASN A 134 -9.46 16.66 -18.04
CA ASN A 134 -10.41 17.67 -18.49
C ASN A 134 -9.72 18.95 -18.95
N LEU A 135 -10.36 19.69 -19.88
CA LEU A 135 -9.83 20.96 -20.43
C LEU A 135 -9.76 22.12 -19.43
N GLY A 136 -10.38 21.98 -18.25
CA GLY A 136 -10.38 22.98 -17.20
C GLY A 136 -10.27 22.33 -15.81
N PRO A 137 -9.04 21.99 -15.34
CA PRO A 137 -8.88 21.45 -14.00
C PRO A 137 -9.38 22.46 -12.96
N GLN A 138 -10.24 22.00 -12.05
CA GLN A 138 -10.69 22.77 -10.89
C GLN A 138 -9.74 22.49 -9.71
N TYR A 139 -9.63 23.44 -8.80
CA TYR A 139 -8.88 23.25 -7.58
C TYR A 139 -9.57 22.22 -6.67
N ALA A 140 -8.82 21.30 -6.13
CA ALA A 140 -9.24 20.48 -5.00
C ALA A 140 -8.42 20.83 -3.77
N LEU A 141 -9.07 20.96 -2.63
CA LEU A 141 -8.38 21.12 -1.37
C LEU A 141 -7.77 19.79 -0.96
N SER A 142 -6.46 19.73 -0.89
CA SER A 142 -5.75 18.60 -0.31
C SER A 142 -5.40 18.93 1.14
N LEU A 143 -5.91 18.16 2.06
CA LEU A 143 -5.47 18.17 3.45
C LEU A 143 -4.35 17.16 3.58
N ILE A 144 -3.12 17.63 3.44
CA ILE A 144 -1.95 16.85 3.81
C ILE A 144 -1.72 17.12 5.29
N HIS A 145 -1.94 16.12 6.12
CA HIS A 145 -1.50 16.17 7.50
C HIS A 145 -0.01 15.83 7.52
N ILE A 146 0.81 16.83 7.81
CA ILE A 146 2.22 16.66 8.10
C ILE A 146 2.36 16.41 9.60
#